data_028e3905d88f551ea9daa722de7fbc63
#
_entry.id   028e3905d88f551ea9daa722de7fbc63
#
_cell.length_a   1.000
_cell.length_b   1.000
_cell.length_c   1.000
_cell.angle_alpha   90.00
_cell.angle_beta   90.00
_cell.angle_gamma   90.00
#
_symmetry.space_group_name_H-M   'P 1'
#
loop_
_entity.id
_entity.type
_entity.pdbx_description
1 polymer ?
#
loop_
_entity_poly.entity_id
_entity_poly.type
_entity_poly.pdbx_seq_one_letter_code
_entity_poly.pdbx_strand_id
1 'polypeptide(L)'
;MPGEGLIEVTDRIPTRPIREPLTEDMFAPLQPHEKKVLLWTELDDQHLRRVADLMRPHPEVGLSVLYDAKDLDFLELFPWLKTFEASHGYDTLESIDGIRHLTHLEELDFPPTKKRFSLKILENLPRLRGLNLWHLDSKTPGLDSVAASPGLRQLGLISCKFENLDFLRDLPELYWLALNGGRCADLSAITSLPSLRGLVIYQTKVQDITPITRCTQLRHLELSTSAVTELPDLSTASNLRSISLSGLKNLRDISPLMTAPKLTYLITGSLNPDLTPEDYAILNNHPTLKYLHASGRNKKLDAETARITNRKPGVWEAQTEYIRTLAAAK
;
A
#
# COMPACT_ATOMS: atom_id res chain seq x y z
N MET A 1 1.31 15.46 -3.37
CA MET A 1 0.11 14.67 -3.16
C MET A 1 0.52 13.49 -2.33
N PRO A 2 -0.08 13.19 -1.17
CA PRO A 2 0.35 12.11 -0.30
C PRO A 2 -0.04 10.76 -0.89
N GLY A 3 0.85 9.78 -0.66
CA GLY A 3 0.85 8.47 -1.23
C GLY A 3 -0.44 7.68 -1.09
N GLU A 4 -0.99 7.32 -2.20
CA GLU A 4 -2.02 6.30 -2.34
C GLU A 4 -1.30 4.94 -2.27
N GLY A 5 -1.23 4.40 -1.06
CA GLY A 5 -0.67 3.08 -0.82
C GLY A 5 -1.77 2.04 -0.88
N LEU A 6 -1.76 1.29 -1.86
CA LEU A 6 -2.45 0.16 -2.43
C LEU A 6 -2.84 0.57 -3.84
N ILE A 7 -2.53 -0.24 -4.83
CA ILE A 7 -2.67 0.03 -6.27
C ILE A 7 -4.04 0.66 -6.59
N GLU A 8 -4.26 1.92 -6.26
CA GLU A 8 -5.30 2.72 -6.87
C GLU A 8 -4.71 3.36 -8.12
N VAL A 9 -4.93 2.67 -9.21
CA VAL A 9 -4.91 3.32 -10.51
C VAL A 9 -5.98 4.40 -10.47
N THR A 10 -5.60 5.63 -10.72
CA THR A 10 -6.38 6.87 -10.60
C THR A 10 -7.58 6.98 -11.54
N ASP A 11 -8.34 5.92 -11.71
CA ASP A 11 -9.73 6.04 -12.13
C ASP A 11 -10.53 6.34 -10.86
N ARG A 12 -11.10 7.53 -10.78
CA ARG A 12 -11.95 7.93 -9.65
C ARG A 12 -12.99 6.85 -9.43
N ILE A 13 -12.87 6.10 -8.33
CA ILE A 13 -13.87 5.09 -7.97
C ILE A 13 -15.22 5.81 -7.89
N PRO A 14 -16.22 5.44 -8.69
CA PRO A 14 -17.52 6.09 -8.64
C PRO A 14 -18.17 5.88 -7.28
N THR A 15 -18.57 6.97 -6.64
CA THR A 15 -19.04 6.96 -5.25
C THR A 15 -20.41 7.61 -5.11
N ARG A 16 -21.19 7.17 -4.11
CA ARG A 16 -22.42 7.81 -3.64
C ARG A 16 -22.13 8.59 -2.35
N PRO A 17 -22.08 9.93 -2.39
CA PRO A 17 -21.92 10.72 -1.16
C PRO A 17 -23.27 10.87 -0.42
N ILE A 18 -23.23 10.65 0.90
CA ILE A 18 -24.30 10.97 1.83
C ILE A 18 -23.81 12.11 2.72
N ARG A 19 -24.41 13.29 2.58
CA ARG A 19 -23.95 14.51 3.24
C ARG A 19 -25.08 15.50 3.46
N GLU A 20 -24.94 16.38 4.43
CA GLU A 20 -25.89 17.48 4.65
C GLU A 20 -25.87 18.54 3.50
N PRO A 21 -27.01 19.12 3.13
CA PRO A 21 -28.35 18.73 3.59
C PRO A 21 -28.76 17.39 2.94
N LEU A 22 -29.42 16.52 3.73
CA LEU A 22 -29.87 15.22 3.21
C LEU A 22 -31.01 15.40 2.21
N THR A 23 -30.90 14.71 1.07
CA THR A 23 -31.91 14.70 0.02
C THR A 23 -32.32 13.28 -0.34
N GLU A 24 -33.55 13.09 -0.86
CA GLU A 24 -34.04 11.77 -1.23
C GLU A 24 -33.19 11.09 -2.31
N ASP A 25 -32.56 11.84 -3.20
CA ASP A 25 -31.71 11.32 -4.26
C ASP A 25 -30.49 10.54 -3.71
N MET A 26 -30.01 10.89 -2.51
CA MET A 26 -28.90 10.18 -1.87
C MET A 26 -29.28 8.76 -1.46
N PHE A 27 -30.57 8.50 -1.25
CA PHE A 27 -31.14 7.19 -0.87
C PHE A 27 -31.83 6.49 -2.04
N ALA A 28 -31.72 7.02 -3.27
CA ALA A 28 -32.20 6.34 -4.46
C ALA A 28 -31.38 5.07 -4.74
N PRO A 29 -31.94 4.06 -5.44
CA PRO A 29 -31.21 2.82 -5.76
C PRO A 29 -29.82 3.05 -6.33
N LEU A 30 -28.82 2.28 -5.85
CA LEU A 30 -27.45 2.36 -6.34
C LEU A 30 -27.37 2.02 -7.83
N GLN A 31 -26.53 2.77 -8.53
CA GLN A 31 -26.27 2.49 -9.94
C GLN A 31 -25.15 1.44 -10.08
N PRO A 32 -25.14 0.61 -11.13
CA PRO A 32 -24.14 -0.46 -11.30
C PRO A 32 -22.67 0.00 -11.33
N HIS A 33 -22.44 1.28 -11.63
CA HIS A 33 -21.09 1.85 -11.64
C HIS A 33 -20.65 2.33 -10.27
N GLU A 34 -21.54 2.54 -9.31
CA GLU A 34 -21.20 3.01 -7.95
C GLU A 34 -20.55 1.88 -7.16
N LYS A 35 -19.37 2.10 -6.66
CA LYS A 35 -18.54 1.11 -5.97
C LYS A 35 -18.36 1.38 -4.49
N LYS A 36 -18.73 2.58 -4.03
CA LYS A 36 -18.54 2.98 -2.64
C LYS A 36 -19.61 4.00 -2.22
N VAL A 37 -20.15 3.84 -1.03
CA VAL A 37 -20.99 4.83 -0.34
C VAL A 37 -20.11 5.59 0.66
N LEU A 38 -20.17 6.91 0.63
CA LEU A 38 -19.35 7.79 1.47
C LEU A 38 -20.23 8.53 2.48
N LEU A 39 -20.07 8.28 3.76
CA LEU A 39 -20.73 9.04 4.84
C LEU A 39 -19.86 10.25 5.20
N TRP A 40 -20.28 11.43 4.79
CA TRP A 40 -19.59 12.71 5.08
C TRP A 40 -20.10 13.38 6.35
N THR A 41 -21.19 12.89 6.90
CA THR A 41 -21.83 13.40 8.11
C THR A 41 -22.32 12.26 8.97
N GLU A 42 -22.38 12.48 10.26
CA GLU A 42 -23.06 11.58 11.20
C GLU A 42 -24.54 11.52 10.83
N LEU A 43 -25.11 10.31 10.83
CA LEU A 43 -26.51 10.05 10.52
C LEU A 43 -27.20 9.52 11.76
N ASP A 44 -28.48 9.86 11.92
CA ASP A 44 -29.33 9.21 12.92
C ASP A 44 -29.66 7.76 12.52
N ASP A 45 -30.22 7.01 13.44
CA ASP A 45 -30.55 5.59 13.25
C ASP A 45 -31.50 5.34 12.08
N GLN A 46 -32.42 6.27 11.80
CA GLN A 46 -33.37 6.14 10.70
C GLN A 46 -32.65 6.22 9.35
N HIS A 47 -31.77 7.20 9.19
CA HIS A 47 -31.00 7.38 7.95
C HIS A 47 -29.93 6.29 7.78
N LEU A 48 -29.28 5.85 8.88
CA LEU A 48 -28.35 4.71 8.82
C LEU A 48 -29.05 3.43 8.34
N ARG A 49 -30.26 3.13 8.81
CA ARG A 49 -31.05 1.99 8.31
C ARG A 49 -31.39 2.13 6.84
N ARG A 50 -31.74 3.34 6.37
CA ARG A 50 -31.97 3.60 4.94
C ARG A 50 -30.73 3.32 4.10
N VAL A 51 -29.53 3.73 4.58
CA VAL A 51 -28.27 3.41 3.91
C VAL A 51 -28.01 1.89 3.92
N ALA A 52 -28.26 1.21 5.03
CA ALA A 52 -28.10 -0.23 5.11
C ALA A 52 -29.04 -0.97 4.15
N ASP A 53 -30.31 -0.57 4.07
CA ASP A 53 -31.27 -1.17 3.14
C ASP A 53 -30.91 -0.90 1.66
N LEU A 54 -30.37 0.31 1.36
CA LEU A 54 -29.85 0.67 0.05
C LEU A 54 -28.67 -0.22 -0.37
N MET A 55 -27.76 -0.50 0.56
CA MET A 55 -26.53 -1.25 0.28
C MET A 55 -26.69 -2.76 0.36
N ARG A 56 -27.68 -3.27 1.11
CA ARG A 56 -27.87 -4.72 1.34
C ARG A 56 -27.93 -5.58 0.06
N PRO A 57 -28.59 -5.14 -1.04
CA PRO A 57 -28.58 -5.88 -2.30
C PRO A 57 -27.24 -5.86 -3.04
N HIS A 58 -26.28 -5.03 -2.58
CA HIS A 58 -25.02 -4.73 -3.24
C HIS A 58 -23.81 -4.96 -2.31
N PRO A 59 -23.54 -6.20 -1.86
CA PRO A 59 -22.48 -6.49 -0.90
C PRO A 59 -21.06 -6.19 -1.43
N GLU A 60 -20.92 -5.96 -2.74
CA GLU A 60 -19.68 -5.55 -3.39
C GLU A 60 -19.41 -4.03 -3.28
N VAL A 61 -20.41 -3.25 -2.86
CA VAL A 61 -20.24 -1.80 -2.68
C VAL A 61 -19.67 -1.54 -1.30
N GLY A 62 -18.53 -0.85 -1.23
CA GLY A 62 -17.86 -0.51 0.02
C GLY A 62 -18.53 0.64 0.77
N LEU A 63 -18.27 0.74 2.06
CA LEU A 63 -18.68 1.84 2.92
C LEU A 63 -17.46 2.59 3.44
N SER A 64 -17.45 3.91 3.29
CA SER A 64 -16.42 4.78 3.87
C SER A 64 -17.03 5.82 4.80
N VAL A 65 -16.41 6.01 5.96
CA VAL A 65 -16.76 7.04 6.95
C VAL A 65 -15.74 8.19 6.84
N LEU A 66 -16.24 9.37 6.52
CA LEU A 66 -15.45 10.57 6.26
C LEU A 66 -15.80 11.71 7.23
N TYR A 67 -16.35 11.40 8.39
CA TYR A 67 -16.63 12.33 9.49
C TYR A 67 -15.95 11.85 10.78
N ASP A 68 -15.83 12.72 11.76
CA ASP A 68 -15.21 12.43 13.05
C ASP A 68 -16.13 11.61 13.96
N ALA A 69 -16.20 10.30 13.67
CA ALA A 69 -17.00 9.36 14.45
C ALA A 69 -16.46 9.19 15.89
N LYS A 70 -17.35 8.99 16.85
CA LYS A 70 -17.01 8.63 18.25
C LYS A 70 -16.85 7.12 18.41
N ASP A 71 -17.67 6.35 17.73
CA ASP A 71 -17.65 4.90 17.69
C ASP A 71 -18.06 4.39 16.31
N LEU A 72 -18.04 3.09 16.17
CA LEU A 72 -18.42 2.39 14.94
C LEU A 72 -19.56 1.39 15.18
N ASP A 73 -20.34 1.58 16.24
CA ASP A 73 -21.37 0.61 16.66
C ASP A 73 -22.48 0.46 15.61
N PHE A 74 -22.74 1.49 14.81
CA PHE A 74 -23.68 1.44 13.68
C PHE A 74 -23.33 0.35 12.63
N LEU A 75 -22.11 -0.18 12.64
CA LEU A 75 -21.69 -1.27 11.73
C LEU A 75 -22.46 -2.58 11.98
N GLU A 76 -23.16 -2.72 13.10
CA GLU A 76 -24.09 -3.83 13.33
C GLU A 76 -25.18 -3.94 12.24
N LEU A 77 -25.51 -2.81 11.60
CA LEU A 77 -26.48 -2.74 10.51
C LEU A 77 -25.94 -3.29 9.17
N PHE A 78 -24.62 -3.53 9.06
CA PHE A 78 -23.93 -3.86 7.82
C PHE A 78 -23.14 -5.19 7.85
N PRO A 79 -23.66 -6.28 8.44
CA PRO A 79 -22.86 -7.51 8.65
C PRO A 79 -22.39 -8.21 7.38
N TRP A 80 -22.99 -7.90 6.23
CA TRP A 80 -22.63 -8.45 4.90
C TRP A 80 -21.50 -7.69 4.21
N LEU A 81 -21.06 -6.55 4.77
CA LEU A 81 -20.10 -5.66 4.12
C LEU A 81 -18.77 -6.37 3.85
N LYS A 82 -18.21 -6.15 2.64
CA LYS A 82 -16.92 -6.72 2.23
C LYS A 82 -15.79 -5.73 2.29
N THR A 83 -16.07 -4.43 2.14
CA THR A 83 -15.07 -3.36 2.15
C THR A 83 -15.51 -2.24 3.08
N PHE A 84 -14.68 -1.92 4.05
CA PHE A 84 -14.92 -0.84 5.00
C PHE A 84 -13.68 0.04 5.18
N GLU A 85 -13.90 1.34 5.22
CA GLU A 85 -12.87 2.36 5.44
C GLU A 85 -13.38 3.41 6.42
N ALA A 86 -12.54 3.78 7.39
CA ALA A 86 -12.77 4.95 8.23
C ALA A 86 -11.56 5.87 8.16
N SER A 87 -11.68 6.98 7.42
CA SER A 87 -10.57 7.89 7.14
C SER A 87 -10.45 9.05 8.14
N HIS A 88 -11.45 9.26 8.99
CA HIS A 88 -11.53 10.33 9.98
C HIS A 88 -11.74 9.77 11.40
N GLY A 89 -11.67 10.62 12.41
CA GLY A 89 -11.86 10.21 13.81
C GLY A 89 -10.55 10.04 14.60
N TYR A 90 -9.43 10.56 14.09
CA TYR A 90 -8.12 10.42 14.74
C TYR A 90 -8.13 10.83 16.22
N ASP A 91 -8.77 11.94 16.56
CA ASP A 91 -8.87 12.47 17.94
C ASP A 91 -10.18 12.10 18.64
N THR A 92 -11.23 11.72 17.92
CA THR A 92 -12.60 11.56 18.42
C THR A 92 -12.99 10.12 18.68
N LEU A 93 -12.42 9.16 17.95
CA LEU A 93 -12.82 7.76 18.04
C LEU A 93 -12.53 7.18 19.43
N GLU A 94 -13.58 6.69 20.09
CA GLU A 94 -13.55 6.13 21.44
C GLU A 94 -13.66 4.61 21.47
N SER A 95 -14.31 4.02 20.46
CA SER A 95 -14.51 2.58 20.32
C SER A 95 -14.42 2.16 18.86
N ILE A 96 -13.84 0.98 18.64
CA ILE A 96 -13.81 0.27 17.34
C ILE A 96 -14.63 -1.02 17.39
N ASP A 97 -15.34 -1.27 18.46
CA ASP A 97 -16.00 -2.56 18.74
C ASP A 97 -17.03 -2.94 17.66
N GLY A 98 -17.63 -1.97 17.00
CA GLY A 98 -18.55 -2.20 15.88
C GLY A 98 -17.93 -3.00 14.72
N ILE A 99 -16.62 -2.94 14.52
CA ILE A 99 -15.92 -3.71 13.47
C ILE A 99 -16.15 -5.22 13.62
N ARG A 100 -16.35 -5.75 14.83
CA ARG A 100 -16.60 -7.18 15.09
C ARG A 100 -17.82 -7.74 14.34
N HIS A 101 -18.76 -6.89 13.95
CA HIS A 101 -19.96 -7.30 13.23
C HIS A 101 -19.71 -7.59 11.74
N LEU A 102 -18.58 -7.14 11.19
CA LEU A 102 -18.25 -7.24 9.78
C LEU A 102 -17.62 -8.60 9.42
N THR A 103 -18.27 -9.71 9.77
CA THR A 103 -17.71 -11.07 9.62
C THR A 103 -17.46 -11.52 8.17
N HIS A 104 -17.99 -10.77 7.20
CA HIS A 104 -17.79 -11.01 5.76
C HIS A 104 -16.72 -10.10 5.16
N LEU A 105 -16.05 -9.26 5.99
CA LEU A 105 -15.12 -8.26 5.51
C LEU A 105 -13.90 -8.91 4.82
N GLU A 106 -13.62 -8.42 3.62
CA GLU A 106 -12.47 -8.81 2.81
C GLU A 106 -11.39 -7.70 2.79
N GLU A 107 -11.80 -6.43 2.89
CA GLU A 107 -10.90 -5.27 2.88
C GLU A 107 -11.24 -4.31 4.02
N LEU A 108 -10.24 -3.98 4.81
CA LEU A 108 -10.34 -3.03 5.92
C LEU A 108 -9.26 -1.96 5.81
N ASP A 109 -9.68 -0.71 5.71
CA ASP A 109 -8.83 0.41 6.06
C ASP A 109 -9.14 0.78 7.53
N PHE A 110 -8.24 0.34 8.43
CA PHE A 110 -8.43 0.50 9.87
C PHE A 110 -8.34 1.99 10.21
N PRO A 111 -9.29 2.52 10.99
CA PRO A 111 -9.34 3.96 11.23
C PRO A 111 -8.04 4.48 11.87
N PRO A 112 -7.49 5.59 11.36
CA PRO A 112 -6.40 6.26 12.03
C PRO A 112 -6.88 6.75 13.40
N THR A 113 -6.12 6.48 14.46
CA THR A 113 -6.52 6.83 15.81
C THR A 113 -5.33 7.19 16.68
N LYS A 114 -5.53 8.17 17.56
CA LYS A 114 -4.60 8.55 18.61
C LYS A 114 -4.63 7.57 19.79
N LYS A 115 -5.78 6.94 20.03
CA LYS A 115 -5.91 5.89 21.05
C LYS A 115 -5.33 4.58 20.52
N ARG A 116 -4.68 3.82 21.39
CA ARG A 116 -4.19 2.48 21.09
C ARG A 116 -5.28 1.47 21.33
N PHE A 117 -6.05 1.16 20.31
CA PHE A 117 -6.98 0.05 20.35
C PHE A 117 -6.25 -1.29 20.20
N SER A 118 -6.85 -2.34 20.75
CA SER A 118 -6.34 -3.69 20.56
C SER A 118 -6.68 -4.21 19.18
N LEU A 119 -5.68 -4.73 18.46
CA LEU A 119 -5.88 -5.40 17.17
C LEU A 119 -6.50 -6.80 17.30
N LYS A 120 -6.79 -7.29 18.53
CA LYS A 120 -7.53 -8.55 18.73
C LYS A 120 -8.88 -8.57 18.04
N ILE A 121 -9.45 -7.41 17.72
CA ILE A 121 -10.68 -7.32 16.93
C ILE A 121 -10.54 -7.99 15.56
N LEU A 122 -9.33 -8.07 14.99
CA LEU A 122 -9.07 -8.73 13.71
C LEU A 122 -9.34 -10.24 13.75
N GLU A 123 -9.33 -10.86 14.94
CA GLU A 123 -9.67 -12.28 15.12
C GLU A 123 -11.13 -12.60 14.73
N ASN A 124 -11.98 -11.58 14.68
CA ASN A 124 -13.37 -11.69 14.23
C ASN A 124 -13.53 -11.56 12.70
N LEU A 125 -12.44 -11.31 11.96
CA LEU A 125 -12.43 -11.01 10.54
C LEU A 125 -11.66 -12.05 9.72
N PRO A 126 -12.07 -13.34 9.73
CA PRO A 126 -11.28 -14.44 9.16
C PRO A 126 -11.17 -14.40 7.62
N ARG A 127 -11.96 -13.53 6.95
CA ARG A 127 -11.99 -13.41 5.49
C ARG A 127 -11.13 -12.27 4.95
N LEU A 128 -10.41 -11.55 5.83
CA LEU A 128 -9.62 -10.41 5.44
C LEU A 128 -8.54 -10.79 4.43
N ARG A 129 -8.47 -10.01 3.35
CA ARG A 129 -7.51 -10.13 2.25
C ARG A 129 -6.68 -8.88 2.08
N GLY A 130 -7.27 -7.71 2.36
CA GLY A 130 -6.62 -6.41 2.34
C GLY A 130 -6.77 -5.70 3.68
N LEU A 131 -5.66 -5.16 4.20
CA LEU A 131 -5.63 -4.47 5.49
C LEU A 131 -4.70 -3.27 5.44
N ASN A 132 -5.21 -2.10 5.81
CA ASN A 132 -4.40 -0.93 6.10
C ASN A 132 -4.43 -0.62 7.59
N LEU A 133 -3.26 -0.38 8.17
CA LEU A 133 -3.07 -0.07 9.58
C LEU A 133 -2.31 1.24 9.72
N TRP A 134 -2.80 2.13 10.59
CA TRP A 134 -2.28 3.48 10.75
C TRP A 134 -1.70 3.71 12.15
N HIS A 135 -0.58 4.47 12.20
CA HIS A 135 -0.01 5.00 13.44
C HIS A 135 0.32 3.98 14.53
N LEU A 136 0.55 2.72 14.16
CA LEU A 136 0.88 1.67 15.11
C LEU A 136 2.37 1.67 15.49
N ASP A 137 2.67 1.04 16.62
CA ASP A 137 4.05 0.77 17.05
C ASP A 137 4.17 -0.62 17.68
N SER A 138 5.40 -1.00 18.04
CA SER A 138 5.70 -2.31 18.66
C SER A 138 5.02 -2.55 20.03
N LYS A 139 4.34 -1.54 20.59
CA LYS A 139 3.57 -1.63 21.85
C LYS A 139 2.07 -1.72 21.60
N THR A 140 1.63 -1.76 20.35
CA THR A 140 0.21 -1.88 20.01
C THR A 140 -0.31 -3.23 20.51
N PRO A 141 -1.40 -3.26 21.34
CA PRO A 141 -1.94 -4.50 21.85
C PRO A 141 -2.51 -5.39 20.75
N GLY A 142 -2.22 -6.69 20.82
CA GLY A 142 -2.75 -7.66 19.86
C GLY A 142 -2.15 -7.55 18.46
N LEU A 143 -0.91 -7.06 18.33
CA LEU A 143 -0.23 -6.95 17.04
C LEU A 143 -0.15 -8.31 16.31
N ASP A 144 0.02 -9.41 17.06
CA ASP A 144 0.05 -10.77 16.49
C ASP A 144 -1.29 -11.21 15.88
N SER A 145 -2.40 -10.54 16.24
CA SER A 145 -3.71 -10.82 15.65
C SER A 145 -3.82 -10.41 14.17
N VAL A 146 -2.86 -9.70 13.62
CA VAL A 146 -2.74 -9.48 12.17
C VAL A 146 -2.62 -10.82 11.44
N ALA A 147 -1.96 -11.82 12.04
CA ALA A 147 -1.82 -13.17 11.51
C ALA A 147 -3.09 -14.04 11.70
N ALA A 148 -4.12 -13.56 12.40
CA ALA A 148 -5.39 -14.29 12.55
C ALA A 148 -6.16 -14.46 11.23
N SER A 149 -5.79 -13.69 10.19
CA SER A 149 -6.32 -13.82 8.83
C SER A 149 -5.26 -14.45 7.91
N PRO A 150 -5.13 -15.78 7.84
CA PRO A 150 -4.08 -16.44 7.04
C PRO A 150 -4.24 -16.20 5.54
N GLY A 151 -5.43 -15.82 5.08
CA GLY A 151 -5.72 -15.40 3.71
C GLY A 151 -5.37 -13.95 3.39
N LEU A 152 -4.69 -13.22 4.30
CA LEU A 152 -4.29 -11.83 4.07
C LEU A 152 -3.26 -11.76 2.94
N ARG A 153 -3.58 -10.95 1.94
CA ARG A 153 -2.82 -10.81 0.68
C ARG A 153 -2.11 -9.49 0.55
N GLN A 154 -2.70 -8.44 1.06
CA GLN A 154 -2.18 -7.07 0.96
C GLN A 154 -2.20 -6.43 2.33
N LEU A 155 -1.06 -5.82 2.70
CA LEU A 155 -0.93 -5.11 3.97
C LEU A 155 -0.24 -3.77 3.74
N GLY A 156 -0.90 -2.70 4.18
CA GLY A 156 -0.36 -1.36 4.29
C GLY A 156 -0.10 -0.99 5.75
N LEU A 157 1.11 -0.54 6.05
CA LEU A 157 1.52 -0.03 7.36
C LEU A 157 1.84 1.46 7.22
N ILE A 158 0.90 2.33 7.63
CA ILE A 158 0.96 3.76 7.35
C ILE A 158 1.35 4.54 8.62
N SER A 159 2.44 5.31 8.54
CA SER A 159 2.98 6.09 9.66
C SER A 159 3.30 5.26 10.91
N CYS A 160 3.60 3.97 10.73
CA CYS A 160 3.90 3.03 11.82
C CYS A 160 5.36 3.10 12.25
N LYS A 161 5.64 2.67 13.49
CA LYS A 161 7.00 2.68 14.08
C LYS A 161 7.32 1.34 14.69
N PHE A 162 7.97 0.47 13.92
CA PHE A 162 8.33 -0.88 14.35
C PHE A 162 9.85 -1.04 14.48
N GLU A 163 10.28 -1.82 15.46
CA GLU A 163 11.67 -2.30 15.55
C GLU A 163 11.89 -3.46 14.57
N ASN A 164 10.91 -4.34 14.42
CA ASN A 164 10.92 -5.43 13.46
C ASN A 164 9.48 -5.71 12.95
N LEU A 165 9.33 -6.64 12.02
CA LEU A 165 8.07 -7.07 11.45
C LEU A 165 7.75 -8.54 11.78
N ASP A 166 8.18 -9.06 12.93
CA ASP A 166 8.05 -10.48 13.28
C ASP A 166 6.60 -10.97 13.31
N PHE A 167 5.66 -10.10 13.60
CA PHE A 167 4.21 -10.39 13.58
C PHE A 167 3.67 -10.72 12.17
N LEU A 168 4.48 -10.58 11.11
CA LEU A 168 4.10 -10.92 9.74
C LEU A 168 4.52 -12.35 9.35
N ARG A 169 5.31 -13.06 10.16
CA ARG A 169 5.93 -14.35 9.76
C ARG A 169 4.93 -15.43 9.37
N ASP A 170 3.72 -15.40 9.94
CA ASP A 170 2.67 -16.39 9.74
C ASP A 170 1.61 -15.97 8.70
N LEU A 171 2.02 -15.18 7.69
CA LEU A 171 1.16 -14.72 6.59
C LEU A 171 1.56 -15.35 5.25
N PRO A 172 1.19 -16.60 4.98
CA PRO A 172 1.67 -17.36 3.81
C PRO A 172 1.17 -16.79 2.47
N GLU A 173 0.01 -16.12 2.46
CA GLU A 173 -0.57 -15.58 1.23
C GLU A 173 -0.20 -14.10 1.00
N LEU A 174 0.55 -13.45 1.91
CA LEU A 174 0.90 -12.05 1.77
C LEU A 174 1.81 -11.84 0.56
N TYR A 175 1.25 -11.25 -0.50
CA TYR A 175 2.01 -11.00 -1.73
C TYR A 175 2.39 -9.52 -1.91
N TRP A 176 1.73 -8.59 -1.21
CA TRP A 176 2.01 -7.16 -1.28
C TRP A 176 2.14 -6.55 0.10
N LEU A 177 3.27 -5.91 0.37
CA LEU A 177 3.56 -5.20 1.61
C LEU A 177 3.96 -3.76 1.29
N ALA A 178 3.26 -2.79 1.88
CA ALA A 178 3.56 -1.39 1.78
C ALA A 178 3.89 -0.79 3.17
N LEU A 179 5.06 -0.19 3.30
CA LEU A 179 5.48 0.62 4.45
C LEU A 179 5.46 2.08 4.00
N ASN A 180 4.51 2.87 4.50
CA ASN A 180 4.30 4.24 4.07
C ASN A 180 4.46 5.20 5.26
N GLY A 181 5.56 5.93 5.32
CA GLY A 181 5.92 6.80 6.44
C GLY A 181 6.38 6.03 7.69
N GLY A 182 6.84 6.76 8.68
CA GLY A 182 7.26 6.17 9.94
C GLY A 182 8.67 5.55 9.93
N ARG A 183 8.85 4.39 10.59
CA ARG A 183 10.13 3.70 10.74
C ARG A 183 9.94 2.19 10.82
N CYS A 184 10.84 1.45 10.20
CA CYS A 184 11.07 0.03 10.47
C CYS A 184 12.58 -0.19 10.57
N ALA A 185 13.06 -0.68 11.72
CA ALA A 185 14.50 -0.83 11.93
C ALA A 185 15.05 -2.11 11.31
N ASP A 186 14.27 -3.20 11.33
CA ASP A 186 14.66 -4.50 10.81
C ASP A 186 13.58 -5.07 9.87
N LEU A 187 13.97 -5.34 8.64
CA LEU A 187 13.14 -5.97 7.61
C LEU A 187 13.29 -7.49 7.54
N SER A 188 14.09 -8.12 8.39
CA SER A 188 14.44 -9.54 8.24
C SER A 188 13.23 -10.48 8.16
N ALA A 189 12.12 -10.13 8.81
CA ALA A 189 10.89 -10.91 8.78
C ALA A 189 10.30 -11.10 7.37
N ILE A 190 10.55 -10.18 6.42
CA ILE A 190 10.03 -10.33 5.05
C ILE A 190 10.57 -11.56 4.35
N THR A 191 11.71 -12.10 4.78
CA THR A 191 12.33 -13.30 4.20
C THR A 191 11.53 -14.57 4.48
N SER A 192 10.64 -14.55 5.48
CA SER A 192 9.72 -15.66 5.79
C SER A 192 8.38 -15.59 5.07
N LEU A 193 8.17 -14.59 4.22
CA LEU A 193 6.93 -14.40 3.45
C LEU A 193 7.05 -15.11 2.07
N PRO A 194 6.56 -16.34 1.91
CA PRO A 194 6.83 -17.16 0.72
C PRO A 194 6.14 -16.62 -0.54
N SER A 195 5.10 -15.81 -0.38
CA SER A 195 4.32 -15.27 -1.49
C SER A 195 4.66 -13.82 -1.83
N LEU A 196 5.59 -13.15 -1.13
CA LEU A 196 5.86 -11.74 -1.29
C LEU A 196 6.38 -11.40 -2.70
N ARG A 197 5.56 -10.68 -3.48
CA ARG A 197 5.84 -10.28 -4.87
C ARG A 197 6.06 -8.78 -5.02
N GLY A 198 5.45 -7.96 -4.18
CA GLY A 198 5.58 -6.51 -4.18
C GLY A 198 5.97 -5.97 -2.80
N LEU A 199 6.99 -5.12 -2.77
CA LEU A 199 7.41 -4.40 -1.57
C LEU A 199 7.55 -2.92 -1.92
N VAL A 200 6.78 -2.10 -1.19
CA VAL A 200 6.82 -0.64 -1.28
C VAL A 200 7.33 -0.07 0.03
N ILE A 201 8.38 0.73 -0.01
CA ILE A 201 8.92 1.47 1.14
C ILE A 201 8.93 2.94 0.77
N TYR A 202 7.87 3.65 1.17
CA TYR A 202 7.67 5.06 0.84
C TYR A 202 7.80 5.94 2.09
N GLN A 203 8.73 6.90 2.08
CA GLN A 203 8.99 7.82 3.20
C GLN A 203 9.19 7.15 4.57
N THR A 204 9.49 5.86 4.58
CA THR A 204 9.76 5.09 5.79
C THR A 204 11.26 5.07 6.07
N LYS A 205 11.64 5.30 7.33
CA LYS A 205 13.04 5.22 7.74
C LYS A 205 13.46 3.76 7.86
N VAL A 206 14.02 3.25 6.78
CA VAL A 206 14.67 1.94 6.66
C VAL A 206 16.11 2.20 6.20
N GLN A 207 17.10 1.58 6.85
CA GLN A 207 18.51 1.72 6.49
C GLN A 207 19.03 0.50 5.73
N ASP A 208 18.77 -0.69 6.27
CA ASP A 208 19.20 -1.95 5.68
C ASP A 208 18.08 -2.60 4.87
N ILE A 209 18.31 -2.72 3.58
CA ILE A 209 17.41 -3.41 2.64
C ILE A 209 17.98 -4.76 2.17
N THR A 210 19.11 -5.22 2.73
CA THR A 210 19.71 -6.52 2.39
C THR A 210 18.72 -7.69 2.45
N PRO A 211 17.74 -7.74 3.38
CA PRO A 211 16.75 -8.83 3.39
C PRO A 211 16.00 -9.05 2.08
N ILE A 212 15.86 -8.03 1.22
CA ILE A 212 15.17 -8.19 -0.09
C ILE A 212 15.83 -9.23 -0.99
N THR A 213 17.16 -9.42 -0.86
CA THR A 213 17.92 -10.36 -1.68
C THR A 213 17.54 -11.82 -1.44
N ARG A 214 16.93 -12.11 -0.29
CA ARG A 214 16.42 -13.43 0.09
C ARG A 214 14.93 -13.64 -0.22
N CYS A 215 14.23 -12.60 -0.65
CA CYS A 215 12.82 -12.68 -1.05
C CYS A 215 12.71 -13.21 -2.49
N THR A 216 12.81 -14.54 -2.66
CA THR A 216 12.93 -15.19 -3.97
C THR A 216 11.72 -14.98 -4.89
N GLN A 217 10.54 -14.66 -4.35
CA GLN A 217 9.34 -14.36 -5.13
C GLN A 217 9.15 -12.88 -5.44
N LEU A 218 10.01 -12.00 -4.90
CA LEU A 218 9.90 -10.55 -5.09
C LEU A 218 10.06 -10.20 -6.58
N ARG A 219 9.10 -9.46 -7.11
CA ARG A 219 9.01 -9.05 -8.52
C ARG A 219 9.00 -7.54 -8.71
N HIS A 220 8.52 -6.82 -7.71
CA HIS A 220 8.50 -5.37 -7.69
C HIS A 220 9.05 -4.83 -6.38
N LEU A 221 9.93 -3.83 -6.50
CA LEU A 221 10.50 -3.10 -5.37
C LEU A 221 10.35 -1.60 -5.63
N GLU A 222 9.71 -0.90 -4.71
CA GLU A 222 9.70 0.55 -4.68
C GLU A 222 10.38 1.07 -3.41
N LEU A 223 11.36 1.92 -3.58
CA LEU A 223 12.07 2.59 -2.49
C LEU A 223 11.96 4.10 -2.69
N SER A 224 11.23 4.76 -1.83
CA SER A 224 11.13 6.21 -1.80
C SER A 224 11.44 6.71 -0.38
N THR A 225 12.72 6.67 -0.02
CA THR A 225 13.20 7.04 1.30
C THR A 225 14.62 7.63 1.21
N SER A 226 14.94 8.51 2.14
CA SER A 226 16.28 9.11 2.22
C SER A 226 17.27 8.33 3.09
N ALA A 227 16.86 7.25 3.74
CA ALA A 227 17.68 6.53 4.73
C ALA A 227 18.60 5.47 4.10
N VAL A 228 18.24 4.94 2.92
CA VAL A 228 19.07 3.97 2.20
C VAL A 228 20.24 4.69 1.54
N THR A 229 21.46 4.23 1.83
CA THR A 229 22.71 4.78 1.29
C THR A 229 23.39 3.86 0.29
N GLU A 230 23.07 2.57 0.32
CA GLU A 230 23.66 1.53 -0.50
C GLU A 230 22.60 0.53 -0.99
N LEU A 231 22.77 0.04 -2.21
CA LEU A 231 22.00 -1.09 -2.72
C LEU A 231 22.80 -2.37 -2.49
N PRO A 232 22.17 -3.48 -2.06
CA PRO A 232 22.85 -4.76 -1.96
C PRO A 232 23.09 -5.37 -3.36
N ASP A 233 23.95 -6.38 -3.43
CA ASP A 233 24.02 -7.26 -4.59
C ASP A 233 22.66 -7.96 -4.81
N LEU A 234 22.06 -7.73 -5.98
CA LEU A 234 20.74 -8.24 -6.35
C LEU A 234 20.79 -9.56 -7.14
N SER A 235 21.95 -10.19 -7.28
CA SER A 235 22.13 -11.41 -8.08
C SER A 235 21.24 -12.56 -7.64
N THR A 236 20.90 -12.63 -6.34
CA THR A 236 20.02 -13.63 -5.76
C THR A 236 18.52 -13.27 -5.85
N ALA A 237 18.19 -12.01 -6.14
CA ALA A 237 16.83 -11.54 -6.35
C ALA A 237 16.29 -11.99 -7.73
N SER A 238 16.25 -13.31 -7.95
CA SER A 238 16.10 -13.96 -9.24
C SER A 238 14.80 -13.68 -10.00
N ASN A 239 13.78 -13.14 -9.34
CA ASN A 239 12.49 -12.80 -9.94
C ASN A 239 12.19 -11.29 -9.99
N LEU A 240 13.12 -10.45 -9.49
CA LEU A 240 12.94 -9.01 -9.47
C LEU A 240 12.98 -8.43 -10.88
N ARG A 241 11.86 -7.85 -11.33
CA ARG A 241 11.69 -7.31 -12.70
C ARG A 241 11.50 -5.82 -12.74
N SER A 242 11.00 -5.24 -11.65
CA SER A 242 10.58 -3.85 -11.60
C SER A 242 11.15 -3.19 -10.35
N ILE A 243 11.90 -2.12 -10.56
CA ILE A 243 12.48 -1.32 -9.48
C ILE A 243 12.10 0.15 -9.70
N SER A 244 11.62 0.80 -8.65
CA SER A 244 11.44 2.24 -8.57
C SER A 244 12.26 2.80 -7.40
N LEU A 245 13.15 3.74 -7.68
CA LEU A 245 13.99 4.40 -6.69
C LEU A 245 13.73 5.90 -6.72
N SER A 246 13.27 6.49 -5.62
CA SER A 246 12.98 7.92 -5.55
C SER A 246 13.45 8.53 -4.24
N GLY A 247 14.00 9.75 -4.30
CA GLY A 247 14.38 10.49 -3.12
C GLY A 247 15.58 9.93 -2.33
N LEU A 248 16.33 8.98 -2.87
CA LEU A 248 17.50 8.37 -2.25
C LEU A 248 18.74 9.27 -2.38
N LYS A 249 18.71 10.40 -1.70
CA LYS A 249 19.72 11.47 -1.85
C LYS A 249 21.12 11.07 -1.41
N ASN A 250 21.26 10.02 -0.61
CA ASN A 250 22.55 9.54 -0.10
C ASN A 250 23.06 8.32 -0.87
N LEU A 251 22.30 7.79 -1.83
CA LEU A 251 22.72 6.68 -2.69
C LEU A 251 23.73 7.16 -3.72
N ARG A 252 24.98 6.72 -3.59
CA ARG A 252 26.10 7.17 -4.46
C ARG A 252 26.46 6.20 -5.57
N ASP A 253 26.02 4.96 -5.45
CA ASP A 253 26.34 3.90 -6.41
C ASP A 253 25.07 3.17 -6.83
N ILE A 254 24.81 3.13 -8.13
CA ILE A 254 23.70 2.40 -8.74
C ILE A 254 24.17 1.15 -9.49
N SER A 255 25.48 0.86 -9.46
CA SER A 255 26.05 -0.30 -10.14
C SER A 255 25.46 -1.65 -9.67
N PRO A 256 25.00 -1.83 -8.40
CA PRO A 256 24.35 -3.07 -7.99
C PRO A 256 23.08 -3.39 -8.77
N LEU A 257 22.45 -2.42 -9.43
CA LEU A 257 21.32 -2.68 -10.32
C LEU A 257 21.70 -3.61 -11.48
N MET A 258 22.97 -3.61 -11.89
CA MET A 258 23.49 -4.50 -12.94
C MET A 258 23.44 -5.97 -12.56
N THR A 259 23.43 -6.28 -11.27
CA THR A 259 23.43 -7.67 -10.77
C THR A 259 22.04 -8.31 -10.78
N ALA A 260 20.95 -7.52 -10.92
CA ALA A 260 19.58 -8.01 -10.91
C ALA A 260 19.27 -8.81 -12.21
N PRO A 261 19.15 -10.14 -12.20
CA PRO A 261 19.26 -10.96 -13.43
C PRO A 261 18.05 -10.83 -14.36
N LYS A 262 16.92 -10.34 -13.88
CA LYS A 262 15.69 -10.19 -14.67
C LYS A 262 15.11 -8.77 -14.67
N LEU A 263 15.87 -7.78 -14.23
CA LEU A 263 15.40 -6.40 -14.20
C LEU A 263 14.96 -5.95 -15.59
N THR A 264 13.71 -5.54 -15.72
CA THR A 264 13.08 -5.15 -16.99
C THR A 264 12.66 -3.69 -16.98
N TYR A 265 12.17 -3.21 -15.83
CA TYR A 265 11.63 -1.86 -15.64
C TYR A 265 12.41 -1.15 -14.53
N LEU A 266 12.99 -0.01 -14.84
CA LEU A 266 13.68 0.82 -13.86
C LEU A 266 13.19 2.27 -13.96
N ILE A 267 12.70 2.79 -12.85
CA ILE A 267 12.40 4.20 -12.67
C ILE A 267 13.30 4.74 -11.57
N THR A 268 13.99 5.85 -11.85
CA THR A 268 14.74 6.59 -10.83
C THR A 268 14.31 8.04 -10.82
N GLY A 269 14.16 8.61 -9.62
CA GLY A 269 13.76 10.00 -9.43
C GLY A 269 14.45 10.65 -8.23
N SER A 270 15.04 11.82 -8.42
CA SER A 270 15.64 12.61 -7.34
C SER A 270 16.63 11.80 -6.47
N LEU A 271 17.49 11.01 -7.08
CA LEU A 271 18.59 10.31 -6.40
C LEU A 271 19.67 11.31 -5.94
N ASN A 272 20.84 10.80 -5.53
CA ASN A 272 21.98 11.61 -5.18
C ASN A 272 22.32 12.61 -6.30
N PRO A 273 22.46 13.91 -5.99
CA PRO A 273 22.78 14.92 -7.01
C PRO A 273 24.18 14.78 -7.63
N ASP A 274 25.08 14.00 -7.02
CA ASP A 274 26.42 13.74 -7.55
C ASP A 274 26.41 12.66 -8.63
N LEU A 275 25.32 11.91 -8.80
CA LEU A 275 25.18 10.95 -9.90
C LEU A 275 25.10 11.68 -11.24
N THR A 276 25.93 11.28 -12.17
CA THR A 276 26.08 11.85 -13.50
C THR A 276 25.37 10.98 -14.56
N PRO A 277 25.14 11.47 -15.79
CA PRO A 277 24.64 10.63 -16.88
C PRO A 277 25.49 9.38 -17.11
N GLU A 278 26.83 9.50 -16.95
CA GLU A 278 27.79 8.42 -17.15
C GLU A 278 27.56 7.27 -16.16
N ASP A 279 27.15 7.55 -14.90
CA ASP A 279 26.80 6.52 -13.93
C ASP A 279 25.60 5.70 -14.40
N TYR A 280 24.67 6.28 -15.13
CA TYR A 280 23.55 5.58 -15.74
C TYR A 280 23.93 4.83 -17.02
N ALA A 281 25.00 5.24 -17.71
CA ALA A 281 25.41 4.63 -18.98
C ALA A 281 25.76 3.15 -18.83
N ILE A 282 26.24 2.71 -17.65
CA ILE A 282 26.54 1.30 -17.38
C ILE A 282 25.31 0.42 -17.58
N LEU A 283 24.10 0.94 -17.32
CA LEU A 283 22.84 0.22 -17.46
C LEU A 283 22.52 -0.14 -18.92
N ASN A 284 23.20 0.45 -19.92
CA ASN A 284 23.05 0.06 -21.32
C ASN A 284 23.51 -1.38 -21.57
N ASN A 285 24.45 -1.88 -20.77
CA ASN A 285 24.97 -3.25 -20.86
C ASN A 285 24.13 -4.25 -20.08
N HIS A 286 23.05 -3.80 -19.39
CA HIS A 286 22.20 -4.70 -18.63
C HIS A 286 21.41 -5.63 -19.56
N PRO A 287 21.51 -6.98 -19.41
CA PRO A 287 21.04 -7.94 -20.40
C PRO A 287 19.50 -7.97 -20.55
N THR A 288 18.76 -7.62 -19.52
CA THR A 288 17.28 -7.75 -19.51
C THR A 288 16.54 -6.42 -19.34
N LEU A 289 17.22 -5.32 -18.99
CA LEU A 289 16.62 -4.02 -18.80
C LEU A 289 16.08 -3.48 -20.13
N LYS A 290 14.78 -3.29 -20.24
CA LYS A 290 14.13 -2.79 -21.45
C LYS A 290 13.70 -1.33 -21.32
N TYR A 291 13.20 -0.96 -20.17
CA TYR A 291 12.61 0.35 -19.91
C TYR A 291 13.36 1.06 -18.78
N LEU A 292 13.80 2.26 -19.05
CA LEU A 292 14.47 3.12 -18.08
C LEU A 292 13.88 4.53 -18.14
N HIS A 293 13.51 5.06 -17.00
CA HIS A 293 13.29 6.48 -16.80
C HIS A 293 14.19 6.96 -15.67
N ALA A 294 15.04 7.92 -15.97
CA ALA A 294 15.87 8.60 -14.99
C ALA A 294 15.48 10.08 -14.96
N SER A 295 15.02 10.55 -13.82
CA SER A 295 14.70 11.95 -13.61
C SER A 295 15.37 12.48 -12.34
N GLY A 296 15.78 13.73 -12.40
CA GLY A 296 16.39 14.42 -11.28
C GLY A 296 15.76 15.78 -11.05
N ARG A 297 16.52 16.69 -10.46
CA ARG A 297 16.12 18.08 -10.26
C ARG A 297 16.50 18.99 -11.41
N ASN A 298 17.31 18.48 -12.34
CA ASN A 298 17.90 19.25 -13.45
C ASN A 298 17.46 18.66 -14.79
N LYS A 299 16.52 19.33 -15.45
CA LYS A 299 15.98 18.90 -16.75
C LYS A 299 17.04 18.67 -17.84
N LYS A 300 18.18 19.41 -17.79
CA LYS A 300 19.28 19.23 -18.75
C LYS A 300 19.96 17.89 -18.50
N LEU A 301 20.25 17.56 -17.23
CA LEU A 301 20.83 16.29 -16.84
C LEU A 301 19.89 15.13 -17.20
N ASP A 302 18.58 15.28 -16.94
CA ASP A 302 17.57 14.27 -17.29
C ASP A 302 17.55 13.99 -18.80
N ALA A 303 17.57 15.04 -19.63
CA ALA A 303 17.60 14.89 -21.08
C ALA A 303 18.90 14.23 -21.58
N GLU A 304 20.02 14.55 -20.97
CA GLU A 304 21.30 13.94 -21.31
C GLU A 304 21.34 12.46 -20.89
N THR A 305 20.90 12.11 -19.67
CA THR A 305 20.77 10.73 -19.23
C THR A 305 19.86 9.93 -20.16
N ALA A 306 18.70 10.48 -20.54
CA ALA A 306 17.80 9.84 -21.49
C ALA A 306 18.46 9.59 -22.86
N ARG A 307 19.29 10.53 -23.33
CA ARG A 307 20.03 10.44 -24.61
C ARG A 307 21.07 9.32 -24.59
N ILE A 308 21.82 9.18 -23.49
CA ILE A 308 22.93 8.22 -23.42
C ILE A 308 22.50 6.81 -23.03
N THR A 309 21.33 6.65 -22.37
CA THR A 309 20.87 5.34 -21.90
C THR A 309 20.12 4.52 -22.96
N ASN A 310 19.82 5.06 -24.13
CA ASN A 310 19.23 4.37 -25.30
C ASN A 310 18.19 3.27 -24.97
N ARG A 311 17.28 3.53 -24.02
CA ARG A 311 16.25 2.59 -23.58
C ARG A 311 14.85 2.98 -24.10
N LYS A 312 13.90 2.03 -24.07
CA LYS A 312 12.55 2.27 -24.56
C LYS A 312 11.84 3.34 -23.73
N PRO A 313 11.14 4.29 -24.35
CA PRO A 313 10.22 5.19 -23.65
C PRO A 313 8.97 4.44 -23.14
N GLY A 314 8.12 5.12 -22.37
CA GLY A 314 6.84 4.54 -21.92
C GLY A 314 6.99 3.59 -20.71
N VAL A 315 8.03 3.80 -19.89
CA VAL A 315 8.26 2.94 -18.71
C VAL A 315 7.12 3.00 -17.70
N TRP A 316 6.47 4.15 -17.53
CA TRP A 316 5.40 4.33 -16.55
C TRP A 316 4.19 3.46 -16.87
N GLU A 317 3.73 3.50 -18.11
CA GLU A 317 2.61 2.70 -18.59
C GLU A 317 2.95 1.21 -18.53
N ALA A 318 4.14 0.84 -19.02
CA ALA A 318 4.60 -0.54 -19.05
C ALA A 318 4.81 -1.13 -17.65
N GLN A 319 5.35 -0.34 -16.70
CA GLN A 319 5.54 -0.75 -15.32
C GLN A 319 4.19 -0.85 -14.59
N THR A 320 3.31 0.13 -14.76
CA THR A 320 1.97 0.13 -14.16
C THR A 320 1.19 -1.11 -14.61
N GLU A 321 1.20 -1.41 -15.91
CA GLU A 321 0.54 -2.61 -16.41
C GLU A 321 1.16 -3.89 -15.84
N TYR A 322 2.48 -3.96 -15.74
CA TYR A 322 3.15 -5.09 -15.10
C TYR A 322 2.72 -5.25 -13.62
N ILE A 323 2.67 -4.17 -12.84
CA ILE A 323 2.23 -4.20 -11.44
C ILE A 323 0.79 -4.68 -11.33
N ARG A 324 -0.11 -4.23 -12.22
CA ARG A 324 -1.50 -4.74 -12.28
C ARG A 324 -1.55 -6.25 -12.47
N THR A 325 -0.68 -6.82 -13.32
CA THR A 325 -0.62 -8.29 -13.50
C THR A 325 -0.19 -9.02 -12.23
N LEU A 326 0.63 -8.40 -11.37
CA LEU A 326 1.03 -9.00 -10.09
C LEU A 326 -0.16 -9.09 -9.12
N ALA A 327 -1.02 -8.08 -9.11
CA ALA A 327 -2.22 -8.04 -8.29
C ALA A 327 -3.31 -9.00 -8.80
N ALA A 328 -3.43 -9.18 -10.13
CA ALA A 328 -4.42 -10.03 -10.77
C ALA A 328 -4.05 -11.52 -10.75
N ALA A 329 -2.77 -11.87 -10.57
CA ALA A 329 -2.31 -13.26 -10.52
C ALA A 329 -2.73 -13.91 -9.19
N LYS A 330 -3.92 -14.52 -9.22
CA LYS A 330 -4.53 -15.31 -8.11
C LYS A 330 -3.75 -16.61 -7.85
#